data_6cf80c08281e5787f20e0d7f09c86fc8
#
_entry.id   6cf80c08281e5787f20e0d7f09c86fc8
#
_cell.length_a   1.000
_cell.length_b   1.000
_cell.length_c   1.000
_cell.angle_alpha   90.00
_cell.angle_beta   90.00
_cell.angle_gamma   90.00
#
_symmetry.space_group_name_H-M   'P 1'
#
loop_
_entity.id
_entity.type
_entity.pdbx_description
1 polymer ?
#
loop_
_entity_poly.entity_id
_entity_poly.type
_entity_poly.pdbx_seq_one_letter_code
_entity_poly.pdbx_strand_id
1 'polypeptide(L)'
;PVKEGIVTQFDETSSDNITGESHVLDAKGKLDMLQGLIAASDTDLPLTIGLIHTDYPSSASSVDSLLALESDYDSVKFVAISTPYVDGDKGLPVMREGIINALVKHKQSRSIDGLWLSTGPLLQAENLIGEIRKQTQLFPLFAESIESVQDGALLGVVSDVNSIGKSAAQRAAKILRGTPANQFPVSRMSKYTVAVNVSTAIKLGLP
;
A
#
# COMPACT_ATOMS: atom_id res chain seq x y z
N PRO A 1 1.09 3.49 -14.89
CA PRO A 1 1.09 3.42 -16.36
C PRO A 1 -0.29 3.64 -16.98
N VAL A 2 -1.39 3.18 -16.34
CA VAL A 2 -2.75 3.43 -16.82
C VAL A 2 -3.10 4.91 -16.71
N LYS A 3 -2.88 5.52 -15.54
CA LYS A 3 -3.15 6.96 -15.30
C LYS A 3 -2.35 7.88 -16.22
N GLU A 4 -1.16 7.44 -16.64
CA GLU A 4 -0.28 8.17 -17.56
C GLU A 4 -0.54 7.85 -19.06
N GLY A 5 -1.56 7.05 -19.35
CA GLY A 5 -1.95 6.69 -20.71
C GLY A 5 -0.96 5.79 -21.46
N ILE A 6 -0.01 5.16 -20.77
CA ILE A 6 0.95 4.24 -21.39
C ILE A 6 0.24 2.96 -21.87
N VAL A 7 -0.71 2.48 -21.10
CA VAL A 7 -1.62 1.37 -21.42
C VAL A 7 -3.03 1.70 -20.94
N THR A 8 -4.05 1.10 -21.52
CA THR A 8 -5.44 1.28 -21.06
C THR A 8 -5.73 0.46 -19.82
N GLN A 9 -5.10 -0.71 -19.72
CA GLN A 9 -5.12 -1.57 -18.53
C GLN A 9 -3.80 -2.34 -18.42
N PHE A 10 -3.56 -2.95 -17.25
CA PHE A 10 -2.42 -3.86 -17.08
C PHE A 10 -2.59 -5.11 -17.96
N ASP A 11 -1.46 -5.75 -18.22
CA ASP A 11 -1.29 -6.95 -19.05
C ASP A 11 -1.52 -6.70 -20.55
N GLU A 12 -1.59 -5.41 -20.94
CA GLU A 12 -1.55 -4.97 -22.33
C GLU A 12 -0.15 -4.46 -22.72
N THR A 13 0.15 -4.53 -24.01
CA THR A 13 1.34 -3.89 -24.60
C THR A 13 1.09 -2.41 -24.80
N SER A 14 2.11 -1.58 -24.58
CA SER A 14 2.02 -0.16 -24.91
C SER A 14 2.09 0.10 -26.42
N SER A 15 1.53 1.22 -26.87
CA SER A 15 1.76 1.72 -28.24
C SER A 15 3.15 2.31 -28.42
N ASP A 16 3.83 2.63 -27.31
CA ASP A 16 5.15 3.22 -27.26
C ASP A 16 6.23 2.17 -26.98
N ASN A 17 7.50 2.55 -27.08
CA ASN A 17 8.62 1.66 -26.77
C ASN A 17 8.84 1.53 -25.24
N ILE A 18 7.77 1.20 -24.50
CA ILE A 18 7.73 1.13 -23.05
C ILE A 18 7.18 -0.23 -22.62
N THR A 19 7.82 -0.83 -21.62
CA THR A 19 7.31 -2.00 -20.89
C THR A 19 7.70 -1.91 -19.42
N GLY A 20 7.09 -2.71 -18.56
CA GLY A 20 7.42 -2.76 -17.14
C GLY A 20 6.57 -3.75 -16.37
N GLU A 21 6.82 -3.81 -15.07
CA GLU A 21 6.04 -4.60 -14.12
C GLU A 21 5.71 -3.76 -12.90
N SER A 22 4.46 -3.78 -12.46
CA SER A 22 4.04 -3.10 -11.23
C SER A 22 4.71 -3.78 -10.03
N HIS A 23 5.19 -2.97 -9.09
CA HIS A 23 5.72 -3.45 -7.81
C HIS A 23 4.69 -3.36 -6.67
N VAL A 24 3.46 -3.00 -6.97
CA VAL A 24 2.39 -2.79 -5.98
C VAL A 24 1.29 -3.82 -6.20
N LEU A 25 0.83 -4.45 -5.12
CA LEU A 25 -0.36 -5.28 -5.14
C LEU A 25 -1.57 -4.41 -5.52
N ASP A 26 -2.44 -4.93 -6.37
CA ASP A 26 -3.64 -4.20 -6.77
C ASP A 26 -4.65 -4.06 -5.61
N ALA A 27 -5.58 -3.12 -5.77
CA ALA A 27 -6.56 -2.82 -4.73
C ALA A 27 -7.44 -4.01 -4.39
N LYS A 28 -7.83 -4.82 -5.39
CA LYS A 28 -8.64 -6.01 -5.17
C LYS A 28 -7.90 -7.04 -4.31
N GLY A 29 -6.64 -7.32 -4.61
CA GLY A 29 -5.83 -8.24 -3.81
C GLY A 29 -5.63 -7.77 -2.36
N LYS A 30 -5.50 -6.45 -2.15
CA LYS A 30 -5.44 -5.86 -0.81
C LYS A 30 -6.75 -6.05 -0.04
N LEU A 31 -7.89 -5.84 -0.69
CA LEU A 31 -9.22 -6.01 -0.11
C LEU A 31 -9.54 -7.47 0.18
N ASP A 32 -9.25 -8.38 -0.74
CA ASP A 32 -9.47 -9.83 -0.54
C ASP A 32 -8.68 -10.33 0.68
N MET A 33 -7.45 -9.85 0.86
CA MET A 33 -6.63 -10.17 2.03
C MET A 33 -7.23 -9.59 3.31
N LEU A 34 -7.67 -8.32 3.29
CA LEU A 34 -8.31 -7.68 4.44
C LEU A 34 -9.60 -8.41 4.84
N GLN A 35 -10.42 -8.82 3.86
CA GLN A 35 -11.60 -9.65 4.11
C GLN A 35 -11.27 -10.99 4.77
N GLY A 36 -10.20 -11.65 4.31
CA GLY A 36 -9.74 -12.90 4.94
C GLY A 36 -9.40 -12.72 6.42
N LEU A 37 -8.77 -11.60 6.78
CA LEU A 37 -8.47 -11.26 8.18
C LEU A 37 -9.73 -10.93 8.99
N ILE A 38 -10.63 -10.15 8.41
CA ILE A 38 -11.91 -9.80 9.04
C ILE A 38 -12.74 -11.06 9.32
N ALA A 39 -12.84 -11.97 8.36
CA ALA A 39 -13.57 -13.22 8.52
C ALA A 39 -13.00 -14.15 9.60
N ALA A 40 -11.70 -14.01 9.91
CA ALA A 40 -11.04 -14.75 10.98
C ALA A 40 -11.15 -14.06 12.36
N SER A 41 -11.70 -12.86 12.42
CA SER A 41 -11.88 -12.07 13.65
C SER A 41 -13.37 -11.96 14.02
N ASP A 42 -13.65 -11.95 15.31
CA ASP A 42 -15.02 -11.73 15.83
C ASP A 42 -15.23 -10.22 16.03
N THR A 43 -15.37 -9.50 14.93
CA THR A 43 -15.46 -8.02 14.94
C THR A 43 -16.77 -7.55 14.32
N ASP A 44 -17.36 -6.50 14.88
CA ASP A 44 -18.54 -5.84 14.31
C ASP A 44 -18.22 -5.20 12.95
N LEU A 45 -19.14 -5.33 12.00
CA LEU A 45 -18.99 -4.80 10.64
C LEU A 45 -19.94 -3.61 10.40
N PRO A 46 -19.59 -2.69 9.48
CA PRO A 46 -18.33 -2.62 8.71
C PRO A 46 -17.17 -2.01 9.52
N LEU A 47 -15.96 -2.47 9.26
CA LEU A 47 -14.75 -1.84 9.81
C LEU A 47 -14.40 -0.56 9.05
N THR A 48 -14.04 0.49 9.77
CA THR A 48 -13.53 1.73 9.20
C THR A 48 -12.00 1.73 9.21
N ILE A 49 -11.39 1.72 8.03
CA ILE A 49 -9.94 1.70 7.84
C ILE A 49 -9.45 3.08 7.40
N GLY A 50 -8.56 3.67 8.18
CA GLY A 50 -7.87 4.90 7.83
C GLY A 50 -6.74 4.64 6.82
N LEU A 51 -6.85 5.19 5.61
CA LEU A 51 -5.84 5.07 4.56
C LEU A 51 -4.82 6.20 4.70
N ILE A 52 -3.64 5.88 5.21
CA ILE A 52 -2.54 6.84 5.41
C ILE A 52 -1.74 6.99 4.12
N HIS A 53 -1.66 8.21 3.60
CA HIS A 53 -0.97 8.49 2.35
C HIS A 53 -0.50 9.94 2.21
N THR A 54 0.30 10.20 1.17
CA THR A 54 0.58 11.54 0.66
C THR A 54 -0.09 11.72 -0.71
N ASP A 55 -0.09 12.94 -1.23
CA ASP A 55 -0.50 13.24 -2.61
C ASP A 55 0.58 12.90 -3.65
N TYR A 56 1.66 12.23 -3.24
CA TYR A 56 2.62 11.64 -4.19
C TYR A 56 1.90 10.66 -5.14
N PRO A 57 2.17 10.71 -6.47
CA PRO A 57 1.34 10.03 -7.47
C PRO A 57 1.08 8.55 -7.21
N SER A 58 2.09 7.75 -6.80
CA SER A 58 1.88 6.33 -6.53
C SER A 58 1.04 6.09 -5.27
N SER A 59 1.22 6.92 -4.24
CA SER A 59 0.49 6.84 -2.97
C SER A 59 -0.98 7.20 -3.18
N ALA A 60 -1.25 8.34 -3.80
CA ALA A 60 -2.60 8.79 -4.12
C ALA A 60 -3.34 7.78 -5.03
N SER A 61 -2.69 7.31 -6.10
CA SER A 61 -3.29 6.33 -7.01
C SER A 61 -3.65 5.00 -6.33
N SER A 62 -2.83 4.55 -5.37
CA SER A 62 -3.10 3.33 -4.58
C SER A 62 -4.36 3.51 -3.72
N VAL A 63 -4.48 4.66 -3.06
CA VAL A 63 -5.64 4.98 -2.20
C VAL A 63 -6.90 5.21 -3.03
N ASP A 64 -6.83 5.98 -4.13
CA ASP A 64 -7.95 6.19 -5.05
C ASP A 64 -8.53 4.85 -5.56
N SER A 65 -7.65 3.88 -5.83
CA SER A 65 -8.05 2.55 -6.29
C SER A 65 -8.78 1.75 -5.21
N LEU A 66 -8.43 1.91 -3.93
CA LEU A 66 -9.14 1.29 -2.81
C LEU A 66 -10.50 1.94 -2.58
N LEU A 67 -10.55 3.27 -2.58
CA LEU A 67 -11.79 4.04 -2.44
C LEU A 67 -12.79 3.73 -3.56
N ALA A 68 -12.32 3.54 -4.79
CA ALA A 68 -13.17 3.19 -5.92
C ALA A 68 -13.86 1.82 -5.80
N LEU A 69 -13.27 0.90 -5.03
CA LEU A 69 -13.82 -0.44 -4.80
C LEU A 69 -14.62 -0.54 -3.48
N GLU A 70 -14.70 0.51 -2.68
CA GLU A 70 -15.38 0.47 -1.38
C GLU A 70 -16.84 -0.02 -1.48
N SER A 71 -17.56 0.40 -2.53
CA SER A 71 -18.96 0.03 -2.73
C SER A 71 -19.17 -1.46 -3.03
N ASP A 72 -18.13 -2.18 -3.42
CA ASP A 72 -18.19 -3.61 -3.75
C ASP A 72 -18.00 -4.50 -2.50
N TYR A 73 -17.76 -3.89 -1.32
CA TYR A 73 -17.39 -4.58 -0.09
C TYR A 73 -18.16 -4.03 1.12
N ASP A 74 -19.20 -4.72 1.54
CA ASP A 74 -20.04 -4.29 2.69
C ASP A 74 -19.32 -4.33 4.05
N SER A 75 -18.20 -5.06 4.14
CA SER A 75 -17.44 -5.29 5.37
C SER A 75 -16.46 -4.18 5.72
N VAL A 76 -16.19 -3.24 4.81
CA VAL A 76 -15.14 -2.22 4.99
C VAL A 76 -15.63 -0.85 4.54
N LYS A 77 -15.23 0.17 5.31
CA LYS A 77 -15.32 1.59 4.95
C LYS A 77 -13.94 2.21 5.00
N PHE A 78 -13.68 3.18 4.14
CA PHE A 78 -12.40 3.85 4.09
C PHE A 78 -12.49 5.33 4.43
N VAL A 79 -11.44 5.82 5.11
CA VAL A 79 -11.25 7.24 5.40
C VAL A 79 -9.84 7.62 5.00
N ALA A 80 -9.69 8.54 4.07
CA ALA A 80 -8.38 9.05 3.68
C ALA A 80 -7.77 9.92 4.79
N ILE A 81 -6.54 9.62 5.17
CA ILE A 81 -5.74 10.37 6.14
C ILE A 81 -4.46 10.80 5.42
N SER A 82 -4.44 12.03 4.95
CA SER A 82 -3.40 12.50 4.05
C SER A 82 -2.60 13.68 4.57
N THR A 83 -1.42 13.84 4.03
CA THR A 83 -0.58 15.04 4.15
C THR A 83 0.02 15.36 2.78
N PRO A 84 0.29 16.64 2.46
CA PRO A 84 1.00 17.00 1.25
C PRO A 84 2.37 16.32 1.16
N TYR A 85 2.74 15.89 -0.04
CA TYR A 85 4.09 15.44 -0.33
C TYR A 85 5.07 16.62 -0.26
N VAL A 86 6.20 16.41 0.38
CA VAL A 86 7.30 17.35 0.44
C VAL A 86 8.58 16.65 -0.02
N ASP A 87 9.20 17.21 -1.04
CA ASP A 87 10.42 16.64 -1.64
C ASP A 87 11.67 16.89 -0.77
N GLY A 88 12.67 16.03 -1.01
CA GLY A 88 13.98 16.10 -0.38
C GLY A 88 14.05 15.57 1.05
N ASP A 89 15.27 15.53 1.60
CA ASP A 89 15.56 14.90 2.90
C ASP A 89 14.78 15.49 4.08
N LYS A 90 14.48 16.79 4.00
CA LYS A 90 13.67 17.48 5.01
C LYS A 90 12.17 17.22 4.90
N GLY A 91 11.73 16.64 3.79
CA GLY A 91 10.32 16.35 3.52
C GLY A 91 9.78 15.22 4.40
N LEU A 92 10.57 14.17 4.66
CA LEU A 92 10.13 13.03 5.46
C LEU A 92 9.67 13.40 6.87
N PRO A 93 10.43 14.20 7.67
CA PRO A 93 9.95 14.65 8.97
C PRO A 93 8.67 15.50 8.89
N VAL A 94 8.55 16.38 7.89
CA VAL A 94 7.36 17.23 7.68
C VAL A 94 6.13 16.38 7.36
N MET A 95 6.27 15.42 6.43
CA MET A 95 5.18 14.51 6.09
C MET A 95 4.77 13.63 7.27
N ARG A 96 5.73 13.11 8.06
CA ARG A 96 5.44 12.36 9.28
C ARG A 96 4.62 13.19 10.27
N GLU A 97 5.05 14.41 10.56
CA GLU A 97 4.32 15.32 11.45
C GLU A 97 2.92 15.63 10.91
N GLY A 98 2.79 15.88 9.61
CA GLY A 98 1.52 16.11 8.94
C GLY A 98 0.54 14.96 9.12
N ILE A 99 0.99 13.70 8.96
CA ILE A 99 0.17 12.51 9.19
C ILE A 99 -0.22 12.38 10.66
N ILE A 100 0.69 12.60 11.61
CA ILE A 100 0.36 12.53 13.03
C ILE A 100 -0.71 13.57 13.39
N ASN A 101 -0.60 14.79 12.89
CA ASN A 101 -1.61 15.83 13.09
C ASN A 101 -2.97 15.46 12.45
N ALA A 102 -2.97 14.85 11.26
CA ALA A 102 -4.18 14.36 10.60
C ALA A 102 -4.84 13.23 11.42
N LEU A 103 -4.07 12.26 11.92
CA LEU A 103 -4.55 11.18 12.78
C LEU A 103 -5.23 11.69 14.05
N VAL A 104 -4.61 12.68 14.72
CA VAL A 104 -5.19 13.29 15.94
C VAL A 104 -6.55 13.92 15.64
N LYS A 105 -6.69 14.63 14.52
CA LYS A 105 -7.97 15.23 14.09
C LYS A 105 -9.02 14.16 13.79
N HIS A 106 -8.67 13.10 13.07
CA HIS A 106 -9.60 12.01 12.74
C HIS A 106 -10.06 11.24 13.98
N LYS A 107 -9.16 10.99 14.94
CA LYS A 107 -9.52 10.32 16.19
C LYS A 107 -10.59 11.09 17.01
N GLN A 108 -10.62 12.43 16.89
CA GLN A 108 -11.61 13.26 17.57
C GLN A 108 -12.99 13.27 16.89
N SER A 109 -13.05 12.96 15.59
CA SER A 109 -14.24 13.15 14.76
C SER A 109 -14.89 11.86 14.26
N ARG A 110 -14.16 10.74 14.21
CA ARG A 110 -14.64 9.47 13.64
C ARG A 110 -14.02 8.27 14.37
N SER A 111 -14.81 7.22 14.53
CA SER A 111 -14.27 5.90 14.88
C SER A 111 -13.45 5.36 13.70
N ILE A 112 -12.24 4.87 13.98
CA ILE A 112 -11.37 4.16 13.04
C ILE A 112 -10.99 2.86 13.73
N ASP A 113 -11.19 1.74 13.06
CA ASP A 113 -10.96 0.40 13.60
C ASP A 113 -9.59 -0.17 13.21
N GLY A 114 -8.99 0.39 12.18
CA GLY A 114 -7.66 0.00 11.71
C GLY A 114 -7.05 1.05 10.78
N LEU A 115 -5.79 0.85 10.44
CA LEU A 115 -5.02 1.76 9.59
C LEU A 115 -4.33 0.98 8.47
N TRP A 116 -4.24 1.60 7.30
CA TRP A 116 -3.46 1.11 6.17
C TRP A 116 -2.46 2.17 5.74
N LEU A 117 -1.18 1.91 5.90
CA LEU A 117 -0.10 2.75 5.40
C LEU A 117 0.22 2.35 3.95
N SER A 118 -0.20 3.20 3.02
CA SER A 118 -0.07 2.97 1.59
C SER A 118 1.38 3.11 1.11
N THR A 119 1.66 2.54 -0.07
CA THR A 119 2.94 2.72 -0.77
C THR A 119 3.29 4.20 -0.96
N GLY A 120 4.58 4.50 -1.04
CA GLY A 120 5.06 5.84 -1.32
C GLY A 120 6.16 6.32 -0.37
N PRO A 121 6.56 7.59 -0.48
CA PRO A 121 7.69 8.14 0.28
C PRO A 121 7.54 8.03 1.80
N LEU A 122 6.32 8.07 2.32
CA LEU A 122 6.04 7.96 3.76
C LEU A 122 6.57 6.66 4.39
N LEU A 123 6.68 5.57 3.62
CA LEU A 123 7.25 4.31 4.11
C LEU A 123 8.71 4.44 4.55
N GLN A 124 9.40 5.49 4.09
CA GLN A 124 10.80 5.76 4.43
C GLN A 124 10.94 6.71 5.63
N ALA A 125 9.83 7.22 6.17
CA ALA A 125 9.88 8.17 7.27
C ALA A 125 10.29 7.46 8.57
N GLU A 126 11.42 7.89 9.13
CA GLU A 126 11.99 7.31 10.35
C GLU A 126 10.99 7.33 11.51
N ASN A 127 10.88 6.20 12.21
CA ASN A 127 10.03 6.01 13.38
C ASN A 127 8.52 6.32 13.16
N LEU A 128 8.03 6.29 11.90
CA LEU A 128 6.63 6.60 11.61
C LEU A 128 5.67 5.66 12.35
N ILE A 129 5.94 4.36 12.34
CA ILE A 129 5.10 3.36 13.00
C ILE A 129 5.04 3.61 14.51
N GLY A 130 6.17 3.93 15.13
CA GLY A 130 6.22 4.28 16.55
C GLY A 130 5.38 5.51 16.89
N GLU A 131 5.44 6.56 16.08
CA GLU A 131 4.64 7.76 16.27
C GLU A 131 3.14 7.51 16.05
N ILE A 132 2.76 6.74 15.02
CA ILE A 132 1.37 6.31 14.80
C ILE A 132 0.86 5.53 16.04
N ARG A 133 1.66 4.60 16.58
CA ARG A 133 1.31 3.80 17.76
C ARG A 133 1.06 4.64 19.00
N LYS A 134 1.82 5.72 19.22
CA LYS A 134 1.57 6.66 20.33
C LYS A 134 0.18 7.30 20.24
N GLN A 135 -0.32 7.55 19.05
CA GLN A 135 -1.63 8.18 18.83
C GLN A 135 -2.78 7.18 18.83
N THR A 136 -2.57 5.98 18.30
CA THR A 136 -3.66 5.02 18.02
C THR A 136 -3.68 3.83 18.97
N GLN A 137 -2.72 3.74 19.91
CA GLN A 137 -2.55 2.57 20.76
C GLN A 137 -2.37 1.28 19.92
N LEU A 138 -3.14 0.23 20.20
CA LEU A 138 -3.03 -1.07 19.54
C LEU A 138 -4.01 -1.25 18.36
N PHE A 139 -4.28 -0.21 17.55
CA PHE A 139 -5.04 -0.43 16.33
C PHE A 139 -4.31 -1.38 15.38
N PRO A 140 -5.04 -2.29 14.68
CA PRO A 140 -4.46 -3.03 13.57
C PRO A 140 -3.89 -2.05 12.55
N LEU A 141 -2.59 -2.16 12.27
CA LEU A 141 -1.91 -1.34 11.29
C LEU A 141 -1.35 -2.24 10.19
N PHE A 142 -1.84 -2.04 8.99
CA PHE A 142 -1.38 -2.70 7.77
C PHE A 142 -0.41 -1.76 7.03
N ALA A 143 0.60 -2.32 6.35
CA ALA A 143 1.57 -1.52 5.62
C ALA A 143 2.03 -2.21 4.34
N GLU A 144 2.63 -1.46 3.44
CA GLU A 144 3.16 -1.98 2.18
C GLU A 144 4.70 -2.05 2.21
N SER A 145 5.28 -2.32 3.40
CA SER A 145 6.71 -2.56 3.58
C SER A 145 7.02 -3.56 4.70
N ILE A 146 8.11 -4.31 4.55
CA ILE A 146 8.61 -5.25 5.57
C ILE A 146 9.14 -4.48 6.78
N GLU A 147 9.81 -3.36 6.57
CA GLU A 147 10.36 -2.51 7.62
C GLU A 147 9.25 -2.04 8.55
N SER A 148 8.12 -1.61 7.99
CA SER A 148 6.96 -1.23 8.80
C SER A 148 6.45 -2.37 9.69
N VAL A 149 6.48 -3.62 9.21
CA VAL A 149 6.11 -4.80 10.01
C VAL A 149 7.13 -5.06 11.11
N GLN A 150 8.42 -4.91 10.83
CA GLN A 150 9.49 -5.03 11.83
C GLN A 150 9.34 -3.96 12.92
N ASP A 151 8.92 -2.75 12.55
CA ASP A 151 8.69 -1.62 13.45
C ASP A 151 7.35 -1.70 14.21
N GLY A 152 6.55 -2.75 13.97
CA GLY A 152 5.34 -3.02 14.76
C GLY A 152 4.01 -2.91 14.01
N ALA A 153 3.97 -2.71 12.69
CA ALA A 153 2.74 -2.93 11.94
C ALA A 153 2.32 -4.41 12.06
N LEU A 154 1.01 -4.67 12.08
CA LEU A 154 0.48 -6.02 12.25
C LEU A 154 0.85 -6.91 11.07
N LEU A 155 0.64 -6.39 9.88
CA LEU A 155 0.79 -7.14 8.65
C LEU A 155 1.30 -6.23 7.54
N GLY A 156 2.16 -6.78 6.69
CA GLY A 156 2.64 -6.13 5.49
C GLY A 156 2.45 -7.00 4.26
N VAL A 157 2.05 -6.36 3.16
CA VAL A 157 2.03 -7.00 1.85
C VAL A 157 3.07 -6.32 0.99
N VAL A 158 4.06 -7.08 0.60
CA VAL A 158 5.21 -6.56 -0.13
C VAL A 158 5.48 -7.35 -1.40
N SER A 159 5.93 -6.66 -2.41
CA SER A 159 6.36 -7.29 -3.64
C SER A 159 7.59 -8.18 -3.40
N ASP A 160 7.64 -9.32 -4.10
CA ASP A 160 8.87 -10.11 -4.19
C ASP A 160 9.86 -9.40 -5.14
N VAL A 161 10.72 -8.57 -4.56
CA VAL A 161 11.70 -7.78 -5.31
C VAL A 161 12.64 -8.62 -6.16
N ASN A 162 12.96 -9.86 -5.72
CA ASN A 162 13.80 -10.78 -6.48
C ASN A 162 13.06 -11.27 -7.74
N SER A 163 11.77 -11.59 -7.62
CA SER A 163 10.93 -11.99 -8.74
C SER A 163 10.78 -10.86 -9.76
N ILE A 164 10.50 -9.63 -9.29
CA ILE A 164 10.40 -8.45 -10.15
C ILE A 164 11.72 -8.15 -10.83
N GLY A 165 12.84 -8.14 -10.10
CA GLY A 165 14.16 -7.92 -10.65
C GLY A 165 14.54 -8.95 -11.71
N LYS A 166 14.22 -10.24 -11.48
CA LYS A 166 14.45 -11.31 -12.47
C LYS A 166 13.60 -11.12 -13.73
N SER A 167 12.31 -10.77 -13.57
CA SER A 167 11.40 -10.49 -14.67
C SER A 167 11.91 -9.30 -15.51
N ALA A 168 12.27 -8.20 -14.85
CA ALA A 168 12.81 -7.02 -15.50
C ALA A 168 14.12 -7.32 -16.27
N ALA A 169 15.05 -8.06 -15.67
CA ALA A 169 16.31 -8.45 -16.31
C ALA A 169 16.07 -9.36 -17.54
N GLN A 170 15.13 -10.29 -17.47
CA GLN A 170 14.78 -11.14 -18.60
C GLN A 170 14.19 -10.35 -19.77
N ARG A 171 13.32 -9.36 -19.50
CA ARG A 171 12.79 -8.44 -20.52
C ARG A 171 13.90 -7.60 -21.13
N ALA A 172 14.73 -6.97 -20.29
CA ALA A 172 15.85 -6.16 -20.74
C ALA A 172 16.80 -6.96 -21.65
N ALA A 173 17.13 -8.20 -21.30
CA ALA A 173 17.97 -9.07 -22.11
C ALA A 173 17.36 -9.37 -23.49
N LYS A 174 16.04 -9.54 -23.59
CA LYS A 174 15.35 -9.74 -24.88
C LYS A 174 15.33 -8.46 -25.72
N ILE A 175 15.09 -7.31 -25.07
CA ILE A 175 15.11 -6.00 -25.75
C ILE A 175 16.50 -5.72 -26.32
N LEU A 176 17.56 -5.97 -25.56
CA LEU A 176 18.96 -5.80 -26.01
C LEU A 176 19.33 -6.74 -27.16
N ARG A 177 18.59 -7.85 -27.32
CA ARG A 177 18.75 -8.78 -28.46
C ARG A 177 17.90 -8.40 -29.70
N GLY A 178 17.20 -7.26 -29.63
CA GLY A 178 16.42 -6.71 -30.75
C GLY A 178 14.92 -6.91 -30.68
N THR A 179 14.37 -7.47 -29.61
CA THR A 179 12.89 -7.52 -29.45
C THR A 179 12.40 -6.15 -29.00
N PRO A 180 11.48 -5.49 -29.72
CA PRO A 180 10.93 -4.20 -29.32
C PRO A 180 10.23 -4.26 -27.94
N ALA A 181 10.40 -3.21 -27.13
CA ALA A 181 9.82 -3.16 -25.77
C ALA A 181 8.30 -3.26 -25.78
N ASN A 182 7.63 -2.70 -26.77
CA ASN A 182 6.17 -2.75 -26.95
C ASN A 182 5.62 -4.14 -27.34
N GLN A 183 6.47 -5.16 -27.48
CA GLN A 183 6.01 -6.56 -27.58
C GLN A 183 5.87 -7.24 -26.22
N PHE A 184 6.31 -6.59 -25.15
CA PHE A 184 6.11 -7.08 -23.78
C PHE A 184 5.00 -6.28 -23.10
N PRO A 185 4.04 -6.96 -22.45
CA PRO A 185 2.98 -6.25 -21.74
C PRO A 185 3.54 -5.45 -20.55
N VAL A 186 2.85 -4.39 -20.18
CA VAL A 186 3.00 -3.74 -18.88
C VAL A 186 2.21 -4.55 -17.86
N SER A 187 2.90 -5.42 -17.12
CA SER A 187 2.25 -6.46 -16.32
C SER A 187 2.03 -6.05 -14.88
N ARG A 188 1.04 -6.71 -14.26
CA ARG A 188 0.88 -6.69 -12.80
C ARG A 188 1.96 -7.52 -12.13
N MET A 189 2.23 -7.20 -10.88
CA MET A 189 3.05 -8.01 -9.99
C MET A 189 2.41 -9.41 -9.84
N SER A 190 3.20 -10.46 -10.08
CA SER A 190 2.74 -11.85 -10.03
C SER A 190 3.02 -12.54 -8.70
N LYS A 191 3.93 -11.98 -7.89
CA LYS A 191 4.35 -12.56 -6.61
C LYS A 191 4.48 -11.49 -5.53
N TYR A 192 3.92 -11.79 -4.38
CA TYR A 192 4.03 -10.97 -3.18
C TYR A 192 4.29 -11.85 -1.95
N THR A 193 4.82 -11.22 -0.92
CA THR A 193 5.03 -11.83 0.39
C THR A 193 4.11 -11.14 1.40
N VAL A 194 3.48 -11.96 2.24
CA VAL A 194 2.76 -11.46 3.41
C VAL A 194 3.66 -11.65 4.62
N ALA A 195 3.99 -10.56 5.29
CA ALA A 195 4.74 -10.57 6.53
C ALA A 195 3.81 -10.25 7.70
N VAL A 196 3.93 -10.96 8.80
CA VAL A 196 3.11 -10.76 10.01
C VAL A 196 4.02 -10.50 11.20
N ASN A 197 3.71 -9.48 11.99
CA ASN A 197 4.34 -9.25 13.27
C ASN A 197 3.59 -10.04 14.36
N VAL A 198 4.11 -11.22 14.69
CA VAL A 198 3.51 -12.13 15.67
C VAL A 198 3.37 -11.46 17.05
N SER A 199 4.35 -10.65 17.46
CA SER A 199 4.29 -9.91 18.73
C SER A 199 3.13 -8.91 18.76
N THR A 200 2.88 -8.24 17.65
CA THR A 200 1.73 -7.33 17.50
C THR A 200 0.40 -8.10 17.45
N ALA A 201 0.35 -9.23 16.75
CA ALA A 201 -0.85 -10.08 16.68
C ALA A 201 -1.26 -10.57 18.08
N ILE A 202 -0.31 -11.08 18.86
CA ILE A 202 -0.54 -11.51 20.26
C ILE A 202 -1.09 -10.35 21.12
N LYS A 203 -0.52 -9.15 21.02
CA LYS A 203 -0.99 -7.98 21.77
C LYS A 203 -2.40 -7.54 21.38
N LEU A 204 -2.80 -7.78 20.14
CA LEU A 204 -4.14 -7.53 19.62
C LEU A 204 -5.13 -8.65 19.95
N GLY A 205 -4.68 -9.74 20.58
CA GLY A 205 -5.51 -10.90 20.88
C GLY A 205 -5.94 -11.71 19.64
N LEU A 206 -5.19 -11.57 18.53
CA LEU A 206 -5.45 -12.33 17.31
C LEU A 206 -4.85 -13.74 17.41
N PRO A 207 -5.55 -14.75 16.87
CA PRO A 207 -5.10 -16.14 16.91
C PRO A 207 -3.83 -16.41 16.08
#